data_34cf5acf93e0574607c2f82e70406856
#
_entry.id   34cf5acf93e0574607c2f82e70406856
#
_cell.length_a   1.000
_cell.length_b   1.000
_cell.length_c   1.000
_cell.angle_alpha   90.00
_cell.angle_beta   90.00
_cell.angle_gamma   90.00
#
_symmetry.space_group_name_H-M   'P 1'
#
loop_
_entity.id
_entity.type
_entity.pdbx_description
1 polymer ?
#
loop_
_entity_poly.entity_id
_entity_poly.type
_entity_poly.pdbx_seq_one_letter_code
_entity_poly.pdbx_strand_id
1 'polypeptide(L)'
;VGGGARNKAWLKILSEVMNIDIRLPDILEEATSMGAAITAGVGVGLYDDFNVIDRFLSITDEIKPSGENYEVYSRAKELFDDAYYTLAPFFEKM
;
A
#
# COMPACT_ATOMS: atom_id res chain seq x y z
N VAL A 1 -3.61 -5.22 0.46
CA VAL A 1 -4.81 -6.00 0.17
C VAL A 1 -4.45 -7.18 -0.72
N GLY A 2 -5.27 -8.21 -0.73
CA GLY A 2 -5.06 -9.40 -1.55
C GLY A 2 -3.97 -10.31 -1.01
N GLY A 3 -3.54 -11.27 -1.85
CA GLY A 3 -2.59 -12.31 -1.46
C GLY A 3 -1.22 -11.78 -1.06
N GLY A 4 -0.78 -10.67 -1.68
CA GLY A 4 0.50 -10.03 -1.34
C GLY A 4 0.57 -9.53 0.10
N ALA A 5 -0.57 -9.13 0.68
CA ALA A 5 -0.63 -8.66 2.05
C ALA A 5 -0.35 -9.75 3.10
N ARG A 6 -0.38 -11.02 2.70
CA ARG A 6 -0.05 -12.16 3.56
C ARG A 6 1.43 -12.51 3.57
N ASN A 7 2.18 -12.01 2.60
CA ASN A 7 3.61 -12.31 2.47
C ASN A 7 4.41 -11.27 3.27
N LYS A 8 4.82 -11.65 4.47
CA LYS A 8 5.57 -10.76 5.37
C LYS A 8 6.93 -10.33 4.80
N ALA A 9 7.61 -11.19 4.05
CA ALA A 9 8.86 -10.83 3.39
C ALA A 9 8.63 -9.72 2.34
N TRP A 10 7.58 -9.83 1.57
CA TRP A 10 7.18 -8.81 0.60
C TRP A 10 6.84 -7.47 1.26
N LEU A 11 6.07 -7.52 2.34
CA LEU A 11 5.71 -6.32 3.10
C LEU A 11 6.92 -5.64 3.72
N LYS A 12 7.88 -6.43 4.19
CA LYS A 12 9.15 -5.89 4.73
C LYS A 12 9.93 -5.16 3.65
N ILE A 13 10.05 -5.74 2.47
CA ILE A 13 10.70 -5.10 1.33
C ILE A 13 9.99 -3.80 0.95
N LEU A 14 8.66 -3.82 0.85
CA LEU A 14 7.87 -2.61 0.56
C LEU A 14 8.09 -1.52 1.61
N SER A 15 8.08 -1.88 2.88
CA SER A 15 8.34 -0.95 3.98
C SER A 15 9.71 -0.29 3.83
N GLU A 16 10.72 -1.06 3.49
CA GLU A 16 12.09 -0.55 3.33
C GLU A 16 12.27 0.28 2.07
N VAL A 17 11.69 -0.14 0.95
CA VAL A 17 11.76 0.62 -0.31
C VAL A 17 11.08 1.98 -0.18
N MET A 18 9.90 2.00 0.42
CA MET A 18 9.11 3.22 0.58
C MET A 18 9.48 4.01 1.83
N ASN A 19 10.24 3.43 2.74
CA ASN A 19 10.63 3.98 4.04
C ASN A 19 9.43 4.46 4.86
N ILE A 20 8.42 3.60 4.95
CA ILE A 20 7.19 3.85 5.71
C ILE A 20 6.83 2.64 6.57
N ASP A 21 6.07 2.91 7.61
CA ASP A 21 5.46 1.85 8.40
C ASP A 21 4.27 1.25 7.63
N ILE A 22 4.15 -0.06 7.65
CA ILE A 22 3.01 -0.77 7.06
C ILE A 22 2.19 -1.36 8.19
N ARG A 23 0.90 -1.04 8.21
CA ARG A 23 -0.05 -1.56 9.19
C ARG A 23 -0.93 -2.62 8.56
N LEU A 24 -1.07 -3.72 9.26
CA LEU A 24 -1.88 -4.84 8.82
C LEU A 24 -3.17 -4.89 9.62
N PRO A 25 -4.34 -4.80 8.96
CA PRO A 25 -5.61 -4.97 9.64
C PRO A 25 -5.91 -6.46 9.89
N ASP A 26 -6.85 -6.71 10.78
CA ASP A 26 -7.35 -8.05 11.08
C ASP A 26 -8.11 -8.67 9.89
N ILE A 27 -8.63 -7.85 8.99
CA ILE A 27 -9.40 -8.29 7.82
C ILE A 27 -8.58 -7.99 6.55
N LEU A 28 -7.77 -8.95 6.11
CA LEU A 28 -6.95 -8.79 4.90
C LEU A 28 -7.72 -9.18 3.63
N GLU A 29 -8.49 -10.26 3.68
CA GLU A 29 -9.18 -10.79 2.49
C GLU A 29 -10.38 -9.96 2.09
N GLU A 30 -11.11 -9.45 3.06
CA GLU A 30 -12.34 -8.73 2.86
C GLU A 30 -12.16 -7.22 2.72
N ALA A 31 -10.90 -6.74 2.71
CA ALA A 31 -10.60 -5.32 2.67
C ALA A 31 -11.20 -4.61 1.47
N THR A 32 -11.16 -5.25 0.30
CA THR A 32 -11.75 -4.69 -0.93
C THR A 32 -13.27 -4.57 -0.83
N SER A 33 -13.93 -5.62 -0.35
CA SER A 33 -15.39 -5.63 -0.16
C SER A 33 -15.81 -4.60 0.89
N MET A 34 -15.04 -4.48 1.97
CA MET A 34 -15.29 -3.49 3.02
C MET A 34 -15.15 -2.08 2.49
N GLY A 35 -14.12 -1.81 1.70
CA GLY A 35 -13.92 -0.51 1.06
C GLY A 35 -15.08 -0.13 0.16
N ALA A 36 -15.58 -1.09 -0.64
CA ALA A 36 -16.74 -0.88 -1.50
C ALA A 36 -18.00 -0.59 -0.67
N ALA A 37 -18.23 -1.33 0.40
CA ALA A 37 -19.38 -1.14 1.28
C ALA A 37 -19.33 0.23 1.98
N ILE A 38 -18.18 0.65 2.46
CA ILE A 38 -18.01 1.96 3.10
C ILE A 38 -18.22 3.08 2.08
N THR A 39 -17.67 2.95 0.89
CA THR A 39 -17.85 3.92 -0.19
C THR A 39 -19.35 4.10 -0.53
N ALA A 40 -20.07 3.01 -0.66
CA ALA A 40 -21.51 3.05 -0.88
C ALA A 40 -22.25 3.71 0.29
N GLY A 41 -21.87 3.39 1.52
CA GLY A 41 -22.46 3.96 2.74
C GLY A 41 -22.26 5.46 2.84
N VAL A 42 -21.09 5.96 2.48
CA VAL A 42 -20.81 7.41 2.41
C VAL A 42 -21.65 8.04 1.29
N GLY A 43 -21.72 7.39 0.14
CA GLY A 43 -22.47 7.90 -1.03
C GLY A 43 -23.96 8.08 -0.78
N VAL A 44 -24.59 7.20 -0.01
CA VAL A 44 -26.03 7.27 0.33
C VAL A 44 -26.31 8.04 1.64
N GLY A 45 -25.27 8.56 2.29
CA GLY A 45 -25.44 9.33 3.53
C GLY A 45 -25.59 8.50 4.79
N LEU A 46 -25.34 7.18 4.74
CA LEU A 46 -25.36 6.32 5.93
C LEU A 46 -24.19 6.64 6.85
N TYR A 47 -23.03 6.98 6.29
CA TYR A 47 -21.85 7.42 6.99
C TYR A 47 -21.47 8.82 6.56
N ASP A 48 -20.99 9.64 7.50
CA ASP A 48 -20.60 11.03 7.23
C ASP A 48 -19.32 11.12 6.40
N ASP A 49 -18.35 10.24 6.68
CA ASP A 49 -17.06 10.21 5.99
C ASP A 49 -16.44 8.80 6.01
N PHE A 50 -15.26 8.68 5.42
CA PHE A 50 -14.53 7.40 5.34
C PHE A 50 -13.86 6.98 6.65
N ASN A 51 -13.78 7.84 7.65
CA ASN A 51 -13.18 7.52 8.94
C ASN A 51 -13.95 6.43 9.69
N VAL A 52 -15.18 6.15 9.27
CA VAL A 52 -15.97 5.03 9.81
C VAL A 52 -15.23 3.69 9.72
N ILE A 53 -14.27 3.57 8.82
CA ILE A 53 -13.43 2.36 8.68
C ILE A 53 -12.78 1.97 10.01
N ASP A 54 -12.45 2.93 10.85
CA ASP A 54 -11.82 2.68 12.15
C ASP A 54 -12.71 1.90 13.10
N ARG A 55 -14.02 1.87 12.85
CA ARG A 55 -14.98 1.07 13.64
C ARG A 55 -15.00 -0.40 13.24
N PHE A 56 -14.53 -0.71 12.03
CA PHE A 56 -14.61 -2.04 11.43
C PHE A 56 -13.28 -2.77 11.39
N LEU A 57 -12.17 -2.03 11.47
CA LEU A 57 -10.83 -2.59 11.40
C LEU A 57 -10.09 -2.43 12.71
N SER A 58 -9.33 -3.47 13.07
CA SER A 58 -8.32 -3.40 14.11
C SER A 58 -6.96 -3.69 13.47
N ILE A 59 -5.95 -2.94 13.88
CA ILE A 59 -4.59 -3.19 13.42
C ILE A 59 -3.99 -4.31 14.25
N THR A 60 -3.63 -5.42 13.60
CA THR A 60 -3.13 -6.62 14.28
C THR A 60 -1.61 -6.73 14.24
N ASP A 61 -0.97 -6.08 13.27
CA ASP A 61 0.48 -6.12 13.12
C ASP A 61 0.98 -4.84 12.46
N GLU A 62 2.25 -4.55 12.67
CA GLU A 62 2.91 -3.39 12.08
C GLU A 62 4.32 -3.77 11.65
N ILE A 63 4.68 -3.39 10.44
CA ILE A 63 6.00 -3.65 9.87
C ILE A 63 6.69 -2.31 9.65
N LYS A 64 7.87 -2.16 10.26
CA LYS A 64 8.66 -0.93 10.18
C LYS A 64 9.93 -1.15 9.37
N PRO A 65 10.39 -0.14 8.62
CA PRO A 65 11.68 -0.23 7.93
C PRO A 65 12.82 -0.26 8.94
N SER A 66 13.82 -1.10 8.67
CA SER A 66 15.00 -1.21 9.54
C SER A 66 16.00 -0.06 9.33
N GLY A 67 15.99 0.55 8.17
CA GLY A 67 16.97 1.57 7.78
C GLY A 67 18.28 1.00 7.26
N GLU A 68 18.53 -0.29 7.44
CA GLU A 68 19.80 -0.92 7.02
C GLU A 68 20.01 -0.88 5.51
N ASN A 69 18.93 -1.01 4.73
CA ASN A 69 18.98 -1.06 3.28
C ASN A 69 18.53 0.26 2.62
N TYR A 70 18.42 1.31 3.38
CA TYR A 70 17.91 2.59 2.89
C TYR A 70 18.67 3.12 1.67
N GLU A 71 20.01 3.12 1.74
CA GLU A 71 20.84 3.63 0.65
C GLU A 71 20.66 2.79 -0.63
N VAL A 72 20.67 1.47 -0.48
CA VAL A 72 20.50 0.54 -1.61
C VAL A 72 19.15 0.75 -2.28
N TYR A 73 18.08 0.81 -1.51
CA TYR A 73 16.74 0.99 -2.05
C TYR A 73 16.49 2.40 -2.59
N SER A 74 17.06 3.43 -1.98
CA SER A 74 17.02 4.80 -2.54
C SER A 74 17.66 4.85 -3.91
N ARG A 75 18.82 4.22 -4.07
CA ARG A 75 19.51 4.15 -5.36
C ARG A 75 18.69 3.37 -6.40
N ALA A 76 18.15 2.24 -6.01
CA ALA A 76 17.31 1.43 -6.90
C ALA A 76 16.06 2.18 -7.33
N LYS A 77 15.44 2.94 -6.43
CA LYS A 77 14.28 3.76 -6.73
C LYS A 77 14.60 4.88 -7.73
N GLU A 78 15.71 5.57 -7.54
CA GLU A 78 16.16 6.58 -8.50
C GLU A 78 16.35 5.99 -9.91
N LEU A 79 17.00 4.83 -9.98
CA LEU A 79 17.19 4.14 -11.25
C LEU A 79 15.87 3.69 -11.89
N PHE A 80 14.93 3.25 -11.07
CA PHE A 80 13.59 2.86 -11.52
C PHE A 80 12.84 4.06 -12.13
N ASP A 81 12.88 5.19 -11.45
CA ASP A 81 12.22 6.41 -11.93
C ASP A 81 12.89 6.92 -13.22
N ASP A 82 14.21 6.93 -13.27
CA ASP A 82 14.96 7.31 -14.48
C ASP A 82 14.64 6.40 -15.66
N ALA A 83 14.53 5.09 -15.43
CA ALA A 83 14.16 4.14 -16.47
C ALA A 83 12.76 4.44 -17.01
N TYR A 84 11.81 4.73 -16.13
CA TYR A 84 10.45 5.09 -16.55
C TYR A 84 10.45 6.31 -17.48
N TYR A 85 11.08 7.40 -17.04
CA TYR A 85 11.09 8.64 -17.83
C TYR A 85 11.90 8.51 -19.12
N THR A 86 12.93 7.69 -19.12
CA THR A 86 13.74 7.44 -20.33
C THR A 86 12.96 6.62 -21.35
N LEU A 87 12.19 5.62 -20.90
CA LEU A 87 11.48 4.70 -21.77
C LEU A 87 10.08 5.20 -22.18
N ALA A 88 9.48 6.10 -21.40
CA ALA A 88 8.13 6.59 -21.71
C ALA A 88 7.96 7.11 -23.14
N PRO A 89 8.88 7.93 -23.70
CA PRO A 89 8.77 8.37 -25.08
C PRO A 89 8.84 7.24 -26.10
N PHE A 90 9.59 6.18 -25.75
CA PHE A 90 9.67 4.98 -26.62
C PHE A 90 8.34 4.23 -26.62
N PHE A 91 7.71 4.08 -25.46
CA PHE A 91 6.41 3.40 -25.37
C PHE A 91 5.30 4.14 -26.11
N GLU A 92 5.37 5.46 -26.17
CA GLU A 92 4.40 6.26 -26.93
C GLU A 92 4.47 5.99 -28.45
N LYS A 93 5.60 5.48 -28.94
CA LYS A 93 5.78 5.12 -30.35
C LYS A 93 5.21 3.74 -30.70
N MET A 94 4.87 2.98 -29.70
CA MET A 94 4.29 1.65 -29.88
C MET A 94 2.78 1.74 -30.05
#